data_66dcc71cb082412c43ab06fb3bf00eac
#
_entry.id   66dcc71cb082412c43ab06fb3bf00eac
#
_cell.length_a   1.000
_cell.length_b   1.000
_cell.length_c   1.000
_cell.angle_alpha   90.00
_cell.angle_beta   90.00
_cell.angle_gamma   90.00
#
_symmetry.space_group_name_H-M   'P 1'
#
loop_
_entity.id
_entity.type
_entity.pdbx_description
1 polymer ?
#
loop_
_entity_poly.entity_id
_entity_poly.type
_entity_poly.pdbx_seq_one_letter_code
_entity_poly.pdbx_strand_id
1 'polypeptide(L)'
;MTMDIVTITICCSRLLLAIISPCSNGLFRKPRQKTKIGDLNKLPSLSVVIAAHDSAIELQKNLPLILEQEYDGEFEVVVVDESSTDNTTDVIKLLKAKYPNLYSTFIPSTSRYLSRKKLALTIGMKAAKNEWVIITDANGYPTSKNWLSKMASGCSDDKDLGI
;
A
#
# COMPACT_ATOMS: atom_id res chain seq x y z
N MET A 1 26.82 -24.53 -46.50
CA MET A 1 26.41 -23.16 -46.15
C MET A 1 27.09 -22.89 -44.81
N THR A 2 28.31 -22.36 -44.85
CA THR A 2 29.15 -22.07 -43.69
C THR A 2 28.71 -20.74 -43.11
N MET A 3 28.15 -20.75 -41.92
CA MET A 3 27.90 -19.51 -41.19
C MET A 3 29.26 -18.91 -40.83
N ASP A 4 29.49 -17.67 -41.26
CA ASP A 4 30.74 -16.96 -41.02
C ASP A 4 30.97 -16.76 -39.54
N ILE A 5 32.23 -16.97 -39.09
CA ILE A 5 32.67 -16.80 -37.71
C ILE A 5 32.21 -15.44 -37.12
N VAL A 6 32.12 -14.41 -37.98
CA VAL A 6 31.65 -13.07 -37.62
C VAL A 6 30.18 -13.07 -37.20
N THR A 7 29.31 -13.83 -37.85
CA THR A 7 27.87 -13.93 -37.50
C THR A 7 27.67 -14.66 -36.17
N ILE A 8 28.48 -15.68 -35.89
CA ILE A 8 28.43 -16.42 -34.62
C ILE A 8 28.89 -15.52 -33.46
N THR A 9 29.96 -14.74 -33.61
CA THR A 9 30.45 -13.82 -32.59
C THR A 9 29.46 -12.70 -32.27
N ILE A 10 28.78 -12.14 -33.31
CA ILE A 10 27.74 -11.13 -33.12
C ILE A 10 26.51 -11.70 -32.39
N CYS A 11 26.07 -12.92 -32.71
CA CYS A 11 24.97 -13.57 -32.04
C CYS A 11 25.31 -13.88 -30.55
N CYS A 12 26.52 -14.39 -30.28
CA CYS A 12 26.96 -14.65 -28.92
C CYS A 12 27.07 -13.38 -28.07
N SER A 13 27.57 -12.26 -28.65
CA SER A 13 27.65 -10.99 -27.91
C SER A 13 26.26 -10.39 -27.58
N ARG A 14 25.30 -10.53 -28.50
CA ARG A 14 23.91 -10.09 -28.27
C ARG A 14 23.20 -10.94 -27.25
N LEU A 15 23.44 -12.26 -27.22
CA LEU A 15 22.92 -13.17 -26.19
C LEU A 15 23.49 -12.85 -24.80
N LEU A 16 24.79 -12.56 -24.72
CA LEU A 16 25.45 -12.14 -23.47
C LEU A 16 24.89 -10.81 -22.95
N LEU A 17 24.68 -9.82 -23.83
CA LEU A 17 24.06 -8.54 -23.46
C LEU A 17 22.61 -8.71 -22.99
N ALA A 18 21.84 -9.62 -23.59
CA ALA A 18 20.47 -9.92 -23.18
C ALA A 18 20.37 -10.59 -21.79
N ILE A 19 21.39 -11.37 -21.39
CA ILE A 19 21.45 -12.03 -20.07
C ILE A 19 21.94 -11.06 -18.98
N ILE A 20 22.83 -10.12 -19.32
CA ILE A 20 23.41 -9.15 -18.37
C ILE A 20 22.45 -7.98 -18.12
N SER A 21 21.61 -7.61 -19.11
CA SER A 21 20.69 -6.47 -19.06
C SER A 21 19.70 -6.54 -17.88
N PRO A 22 19.02 -7.66 -17.56
CA PRO A 22 18.12 -7.74 -16.42
C PRO A 22 18.87 -7.71 -15.07
N CYS A 23 20.12 -8.18 -15.00
CA CYS A 23 20.91 -8.13 -13.77
C CYS A 23 21.47 -6.73 -13.45
N SER A 24 21.59 -5.86 -14.46
CA SER A 24 22.11 -4.49 -14.32
C SER A 24 21.01 -3.46 -14.02
N ASN A 25 19.74 -3.84 -14.12
CA ASN A 25 18.63 -2.95 -13.82
C ASN A 25 18.49 -2.79 -12.29
N GLY A 26 18.99 -1.67 -11.77
CA GLY A 26 18.87 -1.28 -10.36
C GLY A 26 17.43 -1.20 -9.82
N LEU A 27 16.42 -1.35 -10.71
CA LEU A 27 15.00 -1.48 -10.36
C LEU A 27 14.69 -2.78 -9.59
N PHE A 28 15.49 -3.85 -9.76
CA PHE A 28 15.33 -5.12 -9.04
C PHE A 28 16.23 -5.21 -7.81
N ARG A 29 17.13 -4.26 -7.64
CA ARG A 29 17.98 -4.13 -6.44
C ARG A 29 17.55 -2.92 -5.61
N LYS A 30 16.35 -2.93 -5.04
CA LYS A 30 16.16 -2.16 -3.83
C LYS A 30 17.04 -2.81 -2.77
N PRO A 31 18.04 -2.11 -2.20
CA PRO A 31 18.70 -2.61 -1.02
C PRO A 31 17.58 -2.71 0.03
N ARG A 32 17.26 -3.93 0.44
CA ARG A 32 16.48 -4.16 1.66
C ARG A 32 17.26 -3.42 2.74
N GLN A 33 16.78 -2.27 3.16
CA GLN A 33 17.28 -1.65 4.37
C GLN A 33 17.00 -2.69 5.45
N LYS A 34 18.08 -3.30 5.96
CA LYS A 34 18.01 -4.06 7.20
C LYS A 34 17.60 -3.03 8.24
N THR A 35 16.32 -2.93 8.50
CA THR A 35 15.79 -2.23 9.65
C THR A 35 16.50 -2.88 10.83
N LYS A 36 17.24 -2.06 11.58
CA LYS A 36 17.87 -2.50 12.84
C LYS A 36 16.76 -3.22 13.60
N ILE A 37 17.05 -4.43 14.07
CA ILE A 37 16.23 -5.17 15.02
C ILE A 37 15.87 -4.18 16.12
N GLY A 38 14.75 -3.50 15.96
CA GLY A 38 14.14 -2.67 16.97
C GLY A 38 13.58 -3.63 18.01
N ASP A 39 13.74 -3.25 19.25
CA ASP A 39 13.24 -3.91 20.46
C ASP A 39 12.14 -4.94 20.18
N LEU A 40 12.41 -6.21 20.47
CA LEU A 40 11.49 -7.36 20.32
C LEU A 40 10.16 -7.19 21.08
N ASN A 41 9.98 -6.07 21.80
CA ASN A 41 8.79 -5.72 22.57
C ASN A 41 7.95 -4.58 21.97
N LYS A 42 8.35 -3.97 20.84
CA LYS A 42 7.58 -2.88 20.24
C LYS A 42 6.75 -3.41 19.09
N LEU A 43 5.42 -3.27 19.21
CA LEU A 43 4.49 -3.60 18.13
C LEU A 43 4.83 -2.77 16.88
N PRO A 44 4.74 -3.34 15.66
CA PRO A 44 5.05 -2.63 14.42
C PRO A 44 4.10 -1.45 14.21
N SER A 45 4.60 -0.36 13.66
CA SER A 45 3.74 0.74 13.24
C SER A 45 3.00 0.41 11.94
N LEU A 46 1.70 0.72 11.89
CA LEU A 46 0.79 0.28 10.83
C LEU A 46 0.12 1.46 10.13
N SER A 47 -0.02 1.38 8.81
CA SER A 47 -0.87 2.25 8.02
C SER A 47 -2.01 1.44 7.38
N VAL A 48 -3.26 1.80 7.67
CA VAL A 48 -4.43 1.17 7.03
C VAL A 48 -4.84 2.03 5.84
N VAL A 49 -4.75 1.48 4.64
CA VAL A 49 -5.09 2.16 3.38
C VAL A 49 -6.46 1.71 2.90
N ILE A 50 -7.35 2.66 2.67
CA ILE A 50 -8.73 2.45 2.22
C ILE A 50 -8.95 3.23 0.93
N ALA A 51 -9.33 2.53 -0.14
CA ALA A 51 -9.85 3.15 -1.36
C ALA A 51 -11.38 3.27 -1.25
N ALA A 52 -11.91 4.45 -1.50
CA ALA A 52 -13.34 4.76 -1.38
C ALA A 52 -13.87 5.43 -2.65
N HIS A 53 -15.00 4.97 -3.13
CA HIS A 53 -15.75 5.58 -4.24
C HIS A 53 -17.24 5.47 -3.95
N ASP A 54 -17.93 6.62 -3.88
CA ASP A 54 -19.36 6.71 -3.56
C ASP A 54 -19.75 5.84 -2.35
N SER A 55 -18.99 5.99 -1.25
CA SER A 55 -19.05 5.12 -0.07
C SER A 55 -19.34 5.90 1.22
N ALA A 56 -20.16 6.95 1.13
CA ALA A 56 -20.46 7.82 2.27
C ALA A 56 -21.05 7.06 3.47
N ILE A 57 -22.03 6.17 3.20
CA ILE A 57 -22.74 5.40 4.23
C ILE A 57 -21.80 4.40 4.89
N GLU A 58 -21.03 3.68 4.09
CA GLU A 58 -20.07 2.68 4.55
C GLU A 58 -18.98 3.30 5.40
N LEU A 59 -18.39 4.40 4.94
CA LEU A 59 -17.35 5.11 5.70
C LEU A 59 -17.89 5.69 7.00
N GLN A 60 -19.08 6.28 6.99
CA GLN A 60 -19.69 6.80 8.22
C GLN A 60 -19.87 5.72 9.28
N LYS A 61 -20.22 4.50 8.87
CA LYS A 61 -20.44 3.35 9.74
C LYS A 61 -19.16 2.63 10.13
N ASN A 62 -18.30 2.33 9.16
CA ASN A 62 -17.20 1.38 9.31
C ASN A 62 -15.88 2.04 9.72
N LEU A 63 -15.60 3.27 9.23
CA LEU A 63 -14.34 3.94 9.48
C LEU A 63 -14.08 4.23 10.96
N PRO A 64 -15.08 4.64 11.79
CA PRO A 64 -14.88 4.77 13.23
C PRO A 64 -14.42 3.47 13.90
N LEU A 65 -14.93 2.31 13.45
CA LEU A 65 -14.55 1.00 14.00
C LEU A 65 -13.07 0.67 13.76
N ILE A 66 -12.49 1.18 12.67
CA ILE A 66 -11.07 1.03 12.36
C ILE A 66 -10.24 2.05 13.15
N LEU A 67 -10.73 3.30 13.27
CA LEU A 67 -10.03 4.39 13.95
C LEU A 67 -9.99 4.22 15.48
N GLU A 68 -10.97 3.51 16.04
CA GLU A 68 -11.11 3.24 17.47
C GLU A 68 -10.58 1.85 17.88
N GLN A 69 -9.67 1.26 17.08
CA GLN A 69 -9.04 -0.01 17.43
C GLN A 69 -8.12 0.13 18.64
N GLU A 70 -8.13 -0.89 19.50
CA GLU A 70 -7.21 -1.03 20.62
C GLU A 70 -5.88 -1.61 20.12
N TYR A 71 -4.90 -0.73 19.93
CA TYR A 71 -3.58 -1.08 19.42
C TYR A 71 -2.50 -0.32 20.19
N ASP A 72 -1.60 -1.05 20.85
CA ASP A 72 -0.53 -0.46 21.66
C ASP A 72 0.63 0.11 20.83
N GLY A 73 0.64 -0.13 19.52
CA GLY A 73 1.59 0.47 18.58
C GLY A 73 1.03 1.74 17.93
N GLU A 74 1.85 2.41 17.15
CA GLU A 74 1.41 3.55 16.34
C GLU A 74 0.63 3.06 15.12
N PHE A 75 -0.52 3.69 14.83
CA PHE A 75 -1.21 3.46 13.57
C PHE A 75 -1.88 4.71 13.02
N GLU A 76 -2.02 4.73 11.72
CA GLU A 76 -2.79 5.73 10.97
C GLU A 76 -3.74 5.06 9.97
N VAL A 77 -4.76 5.79 9.56
CA VAL A 77 -5.68 5.38 8.50
C VAL A 77 -5.58 6.39 7.35
N VAL A 78 -5.35 5.90 6.15
CA VAL A 78 -5.24 6.71 4.93
C VAL A 78 -6.42 6.37 4.02
N VAL A 79 -7.36 7.29 3.87
CA VAL A 79 -8.49 7.15 2.94
C VAL A 79 -8.19 7.89 1.64
N VAL A 80 -8.30 7.19 0.52
CA VAL A 80 -8.15 7.76 -0.82
C VAL A 80 -9.51 7.80 -1.50
N ASP A 81 -10.04 9.00 -1.72
CA ASP A 81 -11.28 9.22 -2.44
C ASP A 81 -11.05 9.13 -3.96
N GLU A 82 -11.72 8.20 -4.62
CA GLU A 82 -11.62 7.94 -6.06
C GLU A 82 -12.54 8.85 -6.89
N SER A 83 -12.62 10.13 -6.57
CA SER A 83 -13.54 11.11 -7.21
C SER A 83 -15.01 10.75 -6.98
N SER A 84 -15.39 10.57 -5.73
CA SER A 84 -16.78 10.33 -5.35
C SER A 84 -17.69 11.49 -5.76
N THR A 85 -18.92 11.16 -6.13
CA THR A 85 -19.96 12.11 -6.53
C THR A 85 -21.03 12.29 -5.45
N ASP A 86 -21.03 11.43 -4.45
CA ASP A 86 -21.90 11.47 -3.27
C ASP A 86 -21.29 12.29 -2.11
N ASN A 87 -21.82 12.15 -0.91
CA ASN A 87 -21.36 12.85 0.30
C ASN A 87 -20.07 12.24 0.92
N THR A 88 -19.36 11.33 0.23
CA THR A 88 -18.14 10.66 0.72
C THR A 88 -17.10 11.66 1.22
N THR A 89 -16.81 12.69 0.42
CA THR A 89 -15.82 13.72 0.77
C THR A 89 -16.18 14.46 2.06
N ASP A 90 -17.47 14.76 2.29
CA ASP A 90 -17.91 15.48 3.49
C ASP A 90 -17.88 14.60 4.73
N VAL A 91 -18.23 13.32 4.60
CA VAL A 91 -18.07 12.32 5.67
C VAL A 91 -16.60 12.19 6.08
N ILE A 92 -15.68 12.12 5.12
CA ILE A 92 -14.24 12.06 5.39
C ILE A 92 -13.78 13.31 6.15
N LYS A 93 -14.21 14.51 5.75
CA LYS A 93 -13.87 15.77 6.44
C LYS A 93 -14.35 15.77 7.89
N LEU A 94 -15.60 15.34 8.13
CA LEU A 94 -16.17 15.28 9.48
C LEU A 94 -15.40 14.31 10.37
N LEU A 95 -15.08 13.12 9.86
CA LEU A 95 -14.32 12.13 10.62
C LEU A 95 -12.89 12.59 10.87
N LYS A 96 -12.25 13.27 9.90
CA LYS A 96 -10.89 13.83 10.07
C LYS A 96 -10.84 14.89 11.17
N ALA A 97 -11.88 15.68 11.35
CA ALA A 97 -11.96 16.65 12.45
C ALA A 97 -12.03 15.98 13.83
N LYS A 98 -12.57 14.74 13.89
CA LYS A 98 -12.72 13.97 15.14
C LYS A 98 -11.50 13.09 15.44
N TYR A 99 -10.87 12.52 14.40
CA TYR A 99 -9.82 11.51 14.55
C TYR A 99 -8.47 12.02 14.01
N PRO A 100 -7.50 12.33 14.86
CA PRO A 100 -6.20 12.87 14.45
C PRO A 100 -5.33 11.87 13.68
N ASN A 101 -5.60 10.57 13.83
CA ASN A 101 -4.91 9.48 13.11
C ASN A 101 -5.54 9.18 11.73
N LEU A 102 -6.52 9.97 11.28
CA LEU A 102 -7.10 9.88 9.94
C LEU A 102 -6.44 10.86 8.98
N TYR A 103 -5.83 10.34 7.93
CA TYR A 103 -5.36 11.10 6.79
C TYR A 103 -6.25 10.82 5.57
N SER A 104 -6.45 11.82 4.71
CA SER A 104 -7.23 11.66 3.48
C SER A 104 -6.58 12.37 2.30
N THR A 105 -6.67 11.75 1.14
CA THR A 105 -6.30 12.32 -0.16
C THR A 105 -7.33 11.93 -1.21
N PHE A 106 -7.24 12.47 -2.42
CA PHE A 106 -8.21 12.20 -3.48
C PHE A 106 -7.51 12.04 -4.84
N ILE A 107 -8.20 11.39 -5.76
CA ILE A 107 -7.82 11.29 -7.16
C ILE A 107 -8.69 12.25 -7.96
N PRO A 108 -8.13 13.17 -8.77
CA PRO A 108 -8.92 14.02 -9.66
C PRO A 108 -9.72 13.21 -10.69
N SER A 109 -10.94 13.63 -10.99
CA SER A 109 -11.81 12.98 -11.98
C SER A 109 -11.22 12.95 -13.40
N THR A 110 -10.31 13.88 -13.70
CA THR A 110 -9.58 13.99 -14.98
C THR A 110 -8.49 12.95 -15.16
N SER A 111 -8.19 12.14 -14.14
CA SER A 111 -7.13 11.13 -14.19
C SER A 111 -7.49 10.02 -15.18
N ARG A 112 -6.65 9.89 -16.25
CA ARG A 112 -6.83 8.90 -17.33
C ARG A 112 -6.14 7.58 -17.00
N TYR A 113 -6.55 6.90 -15.94
CA TYR A 113 -6.01 5.59 -15.59
C TYR A 113 -7.02 4.48 -15.87
N LEU A 114 -6.53 3.35 -16.38
CA LEU A 114 -7.33 2.16 -16.67
C LEU A 114 -8.02 1.56 -15.43
N SER A 115 -7.45 1.79 -14.23
CA SER A 115 -8.03 1.33 -12.96
C SER A 115 -7.81 2.38 -11.89
N ARG A 116 -8.87 3.08 -11.53
CA ARG A 116 -8.87 4.09 -10.46
C ARG A 116 -8.50 3.46 -9.11
N LYS A 117 -9.06 2.28 -8.80
CA LYS A 117 -8.75 1.55 -7.56
C LYS A 117 -7.26 1.24 -7.41
N LYS A 118 -6.58 0.78 -8.49
CA LYS A 118 -5.13 0.56 -8.45
C LYS A 118 -4.36 1.84 -8.19
N LEU A 119 -4.78 2.94 -8.81
CA LEU A 119 -4.18 4.25 -8.58
C LEU A 119 -4.40 4.71 -7.14
N ALA A 120 -5.63 4.56 -6.61
CA ALA A 120 -5.96 4.91 -5.23
C ALA A 120 -5.08 4.15 -4.24
N LEU A 121 -4.95 2.84 -4.39
CA LEU A 121 -4.09 2.03 -3.54
C LEU A 121 -2.62 2.45 -3.67
N THR A 122 -2.14 2.76 -4.88
CA THR A 122 -0.76 3.23 -5.09
C THR A 122 -0.52 4.57 -4.39
N ILE A 123 -1.46 5.50 -4.48
CA ILE A 123 -1.38 6.81 -3.80
C ILE A 123 -1.45 6.60 -2.28
N GLY A 124 -2.37 5.77 -1.79
CA GLY A 124 -2.50 5.45 -0.38
C GLY A 124 -1.23 4.84 0.21
N MET A 125 -0.63 3.86 -0.48
CA MET A 125 0.64 3.26 -0.08
C MET A 125 1.81 4.26 -0.08
N LYS A 126 1.81 5.23 -1.00
CA LYS A 126 2.82 6.29 -1.02
C LYS A 126 2.62 7.34 0.07
N ALA A 127 1.37 7.57 0.46
CA ALA A 127 1.01 8.49 1.54
C ALA A 127 1.21 7.88 2.93
N ALA A 128 1.23 6.54 3.01
CA ALA A 128 1.47 5.80 4.24
C ALA A 128 2.86 6.13 4.82
N LYS A 129 2.90 6.45 6.12
CA LYS A 129 4.12 6.84 6.83
C LYS A 129 4.79 5.67 7.52
N ASN A 130 4.01 4.62 7.81
CA ASN A 130 4.48 3.47 8.56
C ASN A 130 5.03 2.38 7.64
N GLU A 131 5.86 1.51 8.19
CA GLU A 131 6.54 0.47 7.44
C GLU A 131 5.58 -0.61 6.90
N TRP A 132 4.58 -0.97 7.70
CA TRP A 132 3.59 -1.97 7.36
C TRP A 132 2.29 -1.35 6.89
N VAL A 133 1.78 -1.85 5.77
CA VAL A 133 0.56 -1.34 5.16
C VAL A 133 -0.49 -2.44 5.10
N ILE A 134 -1.64 -2.19 5.70
CA ILE A 134 -2.84 -3.02 5.60
C ILE A 134 -3.76 -2.38 4.57
N ILE A 135 -4.21 -3.15 3.59
CA ILE A 135 -5.15 -2.68 2.57
C ILE A 135 -6.53 -3.24 2.86
N THR A 136 -7.53 -2.38 2.88
CA THR A 136 -8.94 -2.78 3.01
C THR A 136 -9.82 -1.88 2.15
N ASP A 137 -11.09 -2.26 1.99
CA ASP A 137 -12.10 -1.48 1.27
C ASP A 137 -13.00 -0.71 2.25
N ALA A 138 -13.72 0.31 1.75
CA ALA A 138 -14.69 1.08 2.55
C ALA A 138 -15.81 0.22 3.16
N ASN A 139 -16.17 -0.89 2.49
CA ASN A 139 -17.15 -1.86 2.98
C ASN A 139 -16.62 -2.77 4.08
N GLY A 140 -15.29 -2.86 4.22
CA GLY A 140 -14.64 -3.67 5.24
C GLY A 140 -14.81 -3.06 6.63
N TYR A 141 -15.10 -3.91 7.62
CA TYR A 141 -15.13 -3.51 9.02
C TYR A 141 -14.53 -4.57 9.92
N PRO A 142 -13.80 -4.17 10.95
CA PRO A 142 -13.25 -5.10 11.91
C PRO A 142 -14.37 -5.71 12.77
N THR A 143 -14.29 -7.03 13.00
CA THR A 143 -15.25 -7.75 13.86
C THR A 143 -14.89 -7.67 15.34
N SER A 144 -13.72 -7.15 15.69
CA SER A 144 -13.24 -7.00 17.06
C SER A 144 -12.36 -5.76 17.20
N LYS A 145 -12.27 -5.24 18.43
CA LYS A 145 -11.39 -4.10 18.75
C LYS A 145 -9.90 -4.43 18.65
N ASN A 146 -9.53 -5.70 18.69
CA ASN A 146 -8.14 -6.19 18.61
C ASN A 146 -7.78 -6.65 17.18
N TRP A 147 -8.50 -6.19 16.16
CA TRP A 147 -8.24 -6.59 14.77
C TRP A 147 -6.85 -6.16 14.32
N LEU A 148 -6.43 -4.92 14.61
CA LEU A 148 -5.09 -4.43 14.28
C LEU A 148 -3.98 -5.23 14.96
N SER A 149 -4.16 -5.58 16.23
CA SER A 149 -3.20 -6.41 16.96
C SER A 149 -3.04 -7.80 16.35
N LYS A 150 -4.14 -8.39 15.86
CA LYS A 150 -4.10 -9.67 15.14
C LYS A 150 -3.40 -9.54 13.78
N MET A 151 -3.64 -8.46 13.04
CA MET A 151 -2.95 -8.20 11.77
C MET A 151 -1.45 -7.97 12.01
N ALA A 152 -1.11 -7.20 13.06
CA ALA A 152 0.27 -6.95 13.44
C ALA A 152 1.06 -8.23 13.78
N SER A 153 0.41 -9.25 14.34
CA SER A 153 1.05 -10.53 14.65
C SER A 153 1.53 -11.29 13.39
N GLY A 154 0.97 -10.97 12.22
CA GLY A 154 1.43 -11.48 10.93
C GLY A 154 2.61 -10.70 10.32
N CYS A 155 2.91 -9.50 10.86
CA CYS A 155 4.02 -8.68 10.43
C CYS A 155 5.30 -9.17 11.08
N SER A 156 6.12 -9.93 10.36
CA SER A 156 7.43 -10.41 10.83
C SER A 156 8.49 -10.10 9.79
N ASP A 157 9.73 -9.87 10.24
CA ASP A 157 10.85 -9.51 9.35
C ASP A 157 11.14 -10.57 8.26
N ASP A 158 10.62 -11.79 8.42
CA ASP A 158 10.76 -12.88 7.45
C ASP A 158 9.63 -12.95 6.41
N LYS A 159 8.59 -12.10 6.54
CA LYS A 159 7.45 -12.10 5.63
C LYS A 159 7.25 -10.74 4.99
N ASP A 160 7.40 -10.68 3.67
CA ASP A 160 7.08 -9.47 2.89
C ASP A 160 5.55 -9.29 2.69
N LEU A 161 4.76 -10.34 2.97
CA LEU A 161 3.30 -10.34 2.88
C LEU A 161 2.70 -11.16 4.02
N GLY A 162 1.90 -10.52 4.87
CA GLY A 162 0.99 -11.19 5.79
C GLY A 162 -0.34 -11.50 5.09
N ILE A 163 -0.74 -12.75 5.06
CA ILE A 163 -2.04 -13.22 4.55
C ILE A 163 -2.94 -13.51 5.72
#